data_0d3fe332ebf2e8d45c6ce00c7d3ee443
#
_entry.id   0d3fe332ebf2e8d45c6ce00c7d3ee443
#
_cell.length_a   1.000
_cell.length_b   1.000
_cell.length_c   1.000
_cell.angle_alpha   90.00
_cell.angle_beta   90.00
_cell.angle_gamma   90.00
#
_symmetry.space_group_name_H-M   'P 1'
#
loop_
_entity.id
_entity.type
_entity.pdbx_description
1 polymer ?
#
loop_
_entity_poly.entity_id
_entity_poly.type
_entity_poly.pdbx_seq_one_letter_code
_entity_poly.pdbx_strand_id
1 'polypeptide(L)'
;MIFLMALVLMYGDFLFADFSPFDAGRLTIYTVPKMLLMFILLMSVYINRSISSFFAIVFGILIDIYSGLVYGVHTFGMVAFVFFMHTAFRVFYKDFVAMAFVVLTLTFLYDAYIYTIYRILGLVTLPIFDYIALRGLPSLILNALLFIIVFIITLQTSKVRKNLLPKH
;
A
#
# COMPACT_ATOMS: atom_id res chain seq x y z
N MET A 1 -0.92 -7.73 18.30
CA MET A 1 -1.49 -6.38 18.04
C MET A 1 -1.14 -5.89 16.64
N ILE A 2 0.15 -5.77 16.24
CA ILE A 2 0.55 -5.30 14.89
C ILE A 2 -0.06 -6.17 13.77
N PHE A 3 0.01 -7.49 13.92
CA PHE A 3 -0.56 -8.43 12.96
C PHE A 3 -2.07 -8.28 12.79
N LEU A 4 -2.79 -8.11 13.89
CA LEU A 4 -4.24 -7.90 13.87
C LEU A 4 -4.60 -6.57 13.17
N MET A 5 -3.83 -5.51 13.41
CA MET A 5 -4.00 -4.23 12.70
C MET A 5 -3.79 -4.37 11.20
N ALA A 6 -2.73 -5.09 10.80
CA ALA A 6 -2.47 -5.35 9.37
C ALA A 6 -3.60 -6.17 8.73
N LEU A 7 -4.17 -7.17 9.44
CA LEU A 7 -5.33 -7.92 8.96
C LEU A 7 -6.57 -7.03 8.80
N VAL A 8 -6.84 -6.15 9.76
CA VAL A 8 -7.97 -5.20 9.67
C VAL A 8 -7.81 -4.26 8.49
N LEU A 9 -6.59 -3.75 8.24
CA LEU A 9 -6.32 -2.89 7.10
C LEU A 9 -6.44 -3.63 5.76
N MET A 10 -5.96 -4.89 5.70
CA MET A 10 -6.15 -5.75 4.52
C MET A 10 -7.62 -5.99 4.24
N TYR A 11 -8.39 -6.31 5.27
CA TYR A 11 -9.84 -6.50 5.13
C TYR A 11 -10.54 -5.21 4.71
N GLY A 12 -10.11 -4.08 5.24
CA GLY A 12 -10.57 -2.76 4.81
C GLY A 12 -10.30 -2.50 3.33
N ASP A 13 -9.09 -2.83 2.84
CA ASP A 13 -8.75 -2.68 1.42
C ASP A 13 -9.69 -3.52 0.53
N PHE A 14 -10.04 -4.74 0.94
CA PHE A 14 -10.98 -5.58 0.19
C PHE A 14 -12.41 -5.04 0.24
N LEU A 15 -12.90 -4.64 1.41
CA LEU A 15 -14.24 -4.06 1.53
C LEU A 15 -14.42 -2.82 0.65
N PHE A 16 -13.44 -1.91 0.66
CA PHE A 16 -13.50 -0.73 -0.21
C PHE A 16 -13.37 -1.07 -1.69
N ALA A 17 -12.63 -2.13 -2.04
CA ALA A 17 -12.54 -2.59 -3.42
C ALA A 17 -13.88 -3.13 -3.94
N ASP A 18 -14.68 -3.77 -3.08
CA ASP A 18 -16.02 -4.28 -3.42
C ASP A 18 -17.03 -3.13 -3.68
N PHE A 19 -16.83 -1.94 -3.09
CA PHE A 19 -17.63 -0.75 -3.39
C PHE A 19 -17.21 -0.04 -4.69
N SER A 20 -16.11 -0.43 -5.30
CA SER A 20 -15.66 0.04 -6.61
C SER A 20 -16.10 -0.97 -7.68
N PRO A 21 -16.62 -0.57 -8.86
CA PRO A 21 -16.58 0.77 -9.45
C PRO A 21 -17.72 1.70 -9.04
N PHE A 22 -17.44 3.00 -9.03
CA PHE A 22 -18.47 4.03 -8.90
C PHE A 22 -18.91 4.49 -10.29
N ASP A 23 -20.20 4.33 -10.59
CA ASP A 23 -20.77 4.84 -11.82
C ASP A 23 -21.08 6.34 -11.68
N ALA A 24 -20.23 7.16 -12.29
CA ALA A 24 -20.45 8.61 -12.42
C ALA A 24 -21.10 8.94 -13.78
N GLY A 25 -22.26 8.35 -14.05
CA GLY A 25 -23.04 8.57 -15.25
C GLY A 25 -22.46 7.92 -16.51
N ARG A 26 -21.53 8.57 -17.21
CA ARG A 26 -20.89 8.03 -18.43
C ARG A 26 -19.50 7.41 -18.20
N LEU A 27 -18.96 7.54 -16.98
CA LEU A 27 -17.61 7.08 -16.63
C LEU A 27 -17.67 6.17 -15.43
N THR A 28 -17.10 4.99 -15.54
CA THR A 28 -16.87 4.09 -14.42
C THR A 28 -15.53 4.42 -13.79
N ILE A 29 -15.55 4.92 -12.55
CA ILE A 29 -14.35 5.28 -11.79
C ILE A 29 -14.00 4.13 -10.85
N TYR A 30 -12.75 3.68 -10.91
CA TYR A 30 -12.23 2.64 -10.06
C TYR A 30 -11.35 3.24 -8.98
N THR A 31 -11.71 3.07 -7.71
CA THR A 31 -10.88 3.50 -6.59
C THR A 31 -10.36 2.28 -5.85
N VAL A 32 -9.05 2.17 -5.72
CA VAL A 32 -8.41 1.03 -5.05
C VAL A 32 -7.61 1.54 -3.86
N PRO A 33 -8.11 1.34 -2.63
CA PRO A 33 -7.35 1.68 -1.44
C PRO A 33 -6.15 0.75 -1.28
N LYS A 34 -5.10 1.25 -0.63
CA LYS A 34 -3.85 0.54 -0.35
C LYS A 34 -3.38 0.80 1.08
N MET A 35 -4.33 0.73 2.03
CA MET A 35 -4.04 1.00 3.45
C MET A 35 -3.01 0.05 4.01
N LEU A 36 -3.10 -1.23 3.68
CA LEU A 36 -2.14 -2.24 4.11
C LEU A 36 -0.73 -1.93 3.60
N LEU A 37 -0.58 -1.61 2.30
CA LEU A 37 0.72 -1.27 1.72
C LEU A 37 1.31 -0.03 2.40
N MET A 38 0.53 1.03 2.55
CA MET A 38 0.97 2.26 3.23
C MET A 38 1.42 1.98 4.67
N PHE A 39 0.68 1.13 5.40
CA PHE A 39 1.04 0.71 6.74
C PHE A 39 2.37 -0.04 6.78
N ILE A 40 2.59 -1.00 5.87
CA ILE A 40 3.84 -1.77 5.78
C ILE A 40 5.02 -0.85 5.41
N LEU A 41 4.83 0.11 4.49
CA LEU A 41 5.85 1.09 4.14
C LEU A 41 6.23 1.97 5.35
N LEU A 42 5.24 2.49 6.08
CA LEU A 42 5.47 3.29 7.29
C LEU A 42 6.12 2.45 8.42
N MET A 43 5.73 1.18 8.56
CA MET A 43 6.38 0.27 9.51
C MET A 43 7.88 0.11 9.24
N SER A 44 8.32 0.14 7.99
CA SER A 44 9.74 0.00 7.64
C SER A 44 10.60 1.13 8.19
N VAL A 45 9.97 2.29 8.40
CA VAL A 45 10.60 3.51 8.90
C VAL A 45 10.45 3.65 10.42
N TYR A 46 9.23 3.52 10.93
CA TYR A 46 8.91 3.82 12.34
C TYR A 46 9.12 2.64 13.30
N ILE A 47 9.13 1.41 12.79
CA ILE A 47 9.21 0.22 13.64
C ILE A 47 10.51 -0.55 13.39
N ASN A 48 10.61 -1.23 12.27
CA ASN A 48 11.81 -1.98 11.88
C ASN A 48 11.66 -2.51 10.45
N ARG A 49 12.72 -2.40 9.64
CA ARG A 49 12.76 -2.90 8.26
C ARG A 49 12.53 -4.40 8.16
N SER A 50 13.20 -5.20 9.03
CA SER A 50 13.07 -6.66 8.97
C SER A 50 11.65 -7.12 9.27
N ILE A 51 10.99 -6.50 10.24
CA ILE A 51 9.59 -6.79 10.56
C ILE A 51 8.68 -6.40 9.40
N SER A 52 8.88 -5.21 8.82
CA SER A 52 8.11 -4.75 7.67
C SER A 52 8.29 -5.68 6.45
N SER A 53 9.52 -6.14 6.17
CA SER A 53 9.77 -7.10 5.10
C SER A 53 9.08 -8.45 5.35
N PHE A 54 9.08 -8.93 6.59
CA PHE A 54 8.34 -10.15 6.96
C PHE A 54 6.83 -9.97 6.71
N PHE A 55 6.25 -8.84 7.13
CA PHE A 55 4.85 -8.53 6.85
C PHE A 55 4.56 -8.40 5.36
N ALA A 56 5.46 -7.78 4.59
CA ALA A 56 5.33 -7.69 3.13
C ALA A 56 5.27 -9.06 2.46
N ILE A 57 6.07 -10.02 2.92
CA ILE A 57 6.04 -11.41 2.42
C ILE A 57 4.73 -12.08 2.80
N VAL A 58 4.36 -12.08 4.09
CA VAL A 58 3.17 -12.79 4.58
C VAL A 58 1.90 -12.25 3.93
N PHE A 59 1.70 -10.94 3.96
CA PHE A 59 0.51 -10.32 3.41
C PHE A 59 0.52 -10.28 1.88
N GLY A 60 1.70 -10.20 1.26
CA GLY A 60 1.83 -10.34 -0.19
C GLY A 60 1.36 -11.71 -0.67
N ILE A 61 1.77 -12.81 0.01
CA ILE A 61 1.31 -14.16 -0.29
C ILE A 61 -0.20 -14.28 -0.08
N LEU A 62 -0.74 -13.71 0.99
CA LEU A 62 -2.18 -13.74 1.25
C LEU A 62 -2.97 -13.04 0.12
N ILE A 63 -2.49 -11.88 -0.34
CA ILE A 63 -3.11 -11.15 -1.47
C ILE A 63 -2.97 -11.94 -2.78
N ASP A 64 -1.81 -12.53 -3.03
CA ASP A 64 -1.59 -13.35 -4.23
C ASP A 64 -2.54 -14.57 -4.27
N ILE A 65 -2.75 -15.23 -3.12
CA ILE A 65 -3.72 -16.33 -3.00
C ILE A 65 -5.16 -15.84 -3.21
N TYR A 66 -5.50 -14.69 -2.63
CA TYR A 66 -6.84 -14.11 -2.74
C TYR A 66 -7.14 -13.63 -4.16
N SER A 67 -6.18 -12.97 -4.82
CA SER A 67 -6.36 -12.46 -6.19
C SER A 67 -6.47 -13.57 -7.22
N GLY A 68 -5.82 -14.71 -6.98
CA GLY A 68 -5.88 -15.91 -7.82
C GLY A 68 -5.38 -15.75 -9.26
N LEU A 69 -4.89 -14.56 -9.65
CA LEU A 69 -4.50 -14.25 -11.03
C LEU A 69 -3.06 -14.70 -11.33
N VAL A 70 -2.08 -14.15 -10.60
CA VAL A 70 -0.66 -14.47 -10.78
C VAL A 70 0.02 -14.48 -9.41
N TYR A 71 0.51 -15.64 -9.00
CA TYR A 71 1.20 -15.78 -7.72
C TYR A 71 2.56 -15.08 -7.74
N GLY A 72 2.88 -14.40 -6.64
CA GLY A 72 4.17 -13.76 -6.42
C GLY A 72 4.23 -12.29 -6.87
N VAL A 73 3.29 -11.79 -7.65
CA VAL A 73 3.33 -10.40 -8.14
C VAL A 73 3.17 -9.42 -6.98
N HIS A 74 2.18 -9.62 -6.12
CA HIS A 74 1.99 -8.76 -4.94
C HIS A 74 3.08 -8.96 -3.91
N THR A 75 3.51 -10.21 -3.67
CA THR A 75 4.59 -10.52 -2.72
C THR A 75 5.90 -9.83 -3.13
N PHE A 76 6.34 -10.03 -4.36
CA PHE A 76 7.57 -9.43 -4.86
C PHE A 76 7.48 -7.90 -4.86
N GLY A 77 6.36 -7.36 -5.35
CA GLY A 77 6.11 -5.93 -5.34
C GLY A 77 6.20 -5.33 -3.94
N MET A 78 5.46 -5.85 -2.95
CA MET A 78 5.49 -5.34 -1.58
C MET A 78 6.90 -5.34 -0.98
N VAL A 79 7.65 -6.44 -1.15
CA VAL A 79 9.02 -6.54 -0.64
C VAL A 79 9.92 -5.50 -1.32
N ALA A 80 9.87 -5.40 -2.65
CA ALA A 80 10.67 -4.42 -3.39
C ALA A 80 10.38 -2.98 -2.93
N PHE A 81 9.09 -2.62 -2.77
CA PHE A 81 8.70 -1.28 -2.35
C PHE A 81 9.07 -0.96 -0.89
N VAL A 82 9.11 -1.95 0.00
CA VAL A 82 9.70 -1.78 1.36
C VAL A 82 11.19 -1.43 1.27
N PHE A 83 11.95 -2.04 0.38
CA PHE A 83 13.35 -1.69 0.14
C PHE A 83 13.50 -0.27 -0.42
N PHE A 84 12.67 0.10 -1.40
CA PHE A 84 12.65 1.47 -1.96
C PHE A 84 12.31 2.52 -0.90
N MET A 85 11.30 2.24 -0.07
CA MET A 85 10.92 3.15 1.03
C MET A 85 12.08 3.39 1.98
N HIS A 86 12.81 2.33 2.37
CA HIS A 86 13.95 2.46 3.26
C HIS A 86 15.09 3.30 2.66
N THR A 87 15.31 3.19 1.36
CA THR A 87 16.33 3.98 0.65
C THR A 87 15.90 5.43 0.49
N ALA A 88 14.66 5.68 0.09
CA ALA A 88 14.09 7.02 -0.07
C ALA A 88 14.06 7.78 1.26
N PHE A 89 13.73 7.09 2.34
CA PHE A 89 13.64 7.71 3.66
C PHE A 89 14.98 8.23 4.20
N ARG A 90 16.10 7.63 3.85
CA ARG A 90 17.43 8.12 4.21
C ARG A 90 17.69 9.55 3.73
N VAL A 91 17.03 9.95 2.64
CA VAL A 91 17.17 11.28 2.03
C VAL A 91 16.20 12.30 2.66
N PHE A 92 14.99 11.88 3.05
CA PHE A 92 13.89 12.76 3.45
C PHE A 92 13.49 12.67 4.94
N TYR A 93 14.39 12.32 5.80
CA TYR A 93 14.22 11.83 7.18
C TYR A 93 13.38 12.68 8.17
N LYS A 94 13.03 13.94 7.91
CA LYS A 94 12.56 14.83 9.00
C LYS A 94 11.21 15.49 8.80
N ASP A 95 10.59 15.44 7.63
CA ASP A 95 9.37 16.18 7.35
C ASP A 95 8.17 15.24 7.09
N PHE A 96 7.03 15.52 7.77
CA PHE A 96 5.77 14.82 7.56
C PHE A 96 5.28 14.92 6.10
N VAL A 97 5.41 16.10 5.50
CA VAL A 97 4.98 16.33 4.12
C VAL A 97 5.83 15.52 3.14
N ALA A 98 7.16 15.51 3.34
CA ALA A 98 8.05 14.69 2.54
C ALA A 98 7.76 13.19 2.69
N MET A 99 7.45 12.73 3.91
CA MET A 99 7.04 11.36 4.19
C MET A 99 5.75 11.00 3.46
N ALA A 100 4.73 11.85 3.56
CA ALA A 100 3.46 11.65 2.86
C ALA A 100 3.67 11.56 1.35
N PHE A 101 4.46 12.48 0.79
CA PHE A 101 4.79 12.49 -0.63
C PHE A 101 5.47 11.18 -1.07
N VAL A 102 6.48 10.71 -0.34
CA VAL A 102 7.19 9.46 -0.66
C VAL A 102 6.25 8.26 -0.58
N VAL A 103 5.46 8.14 0.48
CA VAL A 103 4.54 7.00 0.64
C VAL A 103 3.48 6.99 -0.46
N LEU A 104 2.87 8.14 -0.76
CA LEU A 104 1.86 8.24 -1.81
C LEU A 104 2.44 7.96 -3.19
N THR A 105 3.65 8.46 -3.47
CA THR A 105 4.36 8.18 -4.73
C THR A 105 4.65 6.68 -4.86
N LEU A 106 5.17 6.04 -3.82
CA LEU A 106 5.44 4.60 -3.84
C LEU A 106 4.16 3.78 -3.96
N THR A 107 3.07 4.20 -3.33
CA THR A 107 1.76 3.54 -3.46
C THR A 107 1.22 3.64 -4.88
N PHE A 108 1.34 4.80 -5.53
CA PHE A 108 0.97 4.99 -6.93
C PHE A 108 1.86 4.14 -7.87
N LEU A 109 3.17 4.14 -7.65
CA LEU A 109 4.11 3.33 -8.43
C LEU A 109 3.85 1.83 -8.26
N TYR A 110 3.47 1.39 -7.07
CA TYR A 110 3.08 0.00 -6.83
C TYR A 110 1.83 -0.38 -7.65
N ASP A 111 0.82 0.48 -7.68
CA ASP A 111 -0.38 0.22 -8.49
C ASP A 111 -0.06 0.21 -9.99
N ALA A 112 0.82 1.11 -10.45
CA ALA A 112 1.32 1.13 -11.82
C ALA A 112 2.15 -0.12 -12.16
N TYR A 113 2.94 -0.63 -11.21
CA TYR A 113 3.68 -1.89 -11.35
C TYR A 113 2.71 -3.07 -11.56
N ILE A 114 1.69 -3.21 -10.72
CA ILE A 114 0.68 -4.27 -10.85
C ILE A 114 -0.04 -4.17 -12.21
N TYR A 115 -0.48 -2.97 -12.59
CA TYR A 115 -1.10 -2.73 -13.89
C TYR A 115 -0.17 -3.16 -15.05
N THR A 116 1.11 -2.78 -14.99
CA THR A 116 2.09 -3.09 -16.05
C THR A 116 2.29 -4.60 -16.20
N ILE A 117 2.45 -5.32 -15.07
CA ILE A 117 2.60 -6.79 -15.11
C ILE A 117 1.35 -7.44 -15.69
N TYR A 118 0.16 -7.06 -15.24
CA TYR A 118 -1.10 -7.65 -15.72
C TYR A 118 -1.36 -7.31 -17.19
N ARG A 119 -0.93 -6.15 -17.65
CA ARG A 119 -1.02 -5.77 -19.06
C ARG A 119 -0.08 -6.59 -19.94
N ILE A 120 1.17 -6.81 -19.53
CA ILE A 120 2.15 -7.66 -20.24
C ILE A 120 1.63 -9.09 -20.36
N LEU A 121 0.96 -9.59 -19.31
CA LEU A 121 0.37 -10.93 -19.29
C LEU A 121 -0.97 -11.03 -20.06
N GLY A 122 -1.44 -9.92 -20.63
CA GLY A 122 -2.71 -9.89 -21.39
C GLY A 122 -3.97 -9.98 -20.52
N LEU A 123 -3.85 -9.85 -19.18
CA LEU A 123 -4.96 -9.93 -18.24
C LEU A 123 -5.76 -8.62 -18.17
N VAL A 124 -5.15 -7.49 -18.58
CA VAL A 124 -5.77 -6.17 -18.61
C VAL A 124 -5.58 -5.56 -19.98
N THR A 125 -6.69 -5.14 -20.59
CA THR A 125 -6.70 -4.52 -21.94
C THR A 125 -6.87 -3.01 -21.91
N LEU A 126 -7.10 -2.42 -20.72
CA LEU A 126 -7.34 -0.98 -20.55
C LEU A 126 -6.14 -0.16 -21.06
N PRO A 127 -6.34 0.87 -21.92
CA PRO A 127 -5.27 1.77 -22.34
C PRO A 127 -4.64 2.51 -21.17
N ILE A 128 -3.37 2.89 -21.28
CA ILE A 128 -2.63 3.53 -20.17
C ILE A 128 -3.23 4.87 -19.75
N PHE A 129 -3.74 5.66 -20.69
CA PHE A 129 -4.38 6.95 -20.39
C PHE A 129 -5.69 6.76 -19.60
N ASP A 130 -6.50 5.78 -19.99
CA ASP A 130 -7.73 5.45 -19.29
C ASP A 130 -7.43 4.87 -17.90
N TYR A 131 -6.39 4.06 -17.78
CA TYR A 131 -5.92 3.58 -16.48
C TYR A 131 -5.55 4.74 -15.55
N ILE A 132 -4.76 5.71 -16.02
CA ILE A 132 -4.34 6.85 -15.19
C ILE A 132 -5.56 7.70 -14.80
N ALA A 133 -6.45 8.00 -15.76
CA ALA A 133 -7.59 8.88 -15.54
C ALA A 133 -8.70 8.25 -14.69
N LEU A 134 -9.03 6.98 -14.94
CA LEU A 134 -10.19 6.31 -14.33
C LEU A 134 -9.85 5.52 -13.07
N ARG A 135 -8.56 5.17 -12.86
CA ARG A 135 -8.12 4.39 -11.72
C ARG A 135 -6.97 5.04 -10.95
N GLY A 136 -5.89 5.41 -11.62
CA GLY A 136 -4.67 5.89 -10.96
C GLY A 136 -4.89 7.17 -10.15
N LEU A 137 -5.43 8.21 -10.77
CA LEU A 137 -5.70 9.50 -10.10
C LEU A 137 -6.78 9.40 -9.02
N PRO A 138 -7.95 8.79 -9.26
CA PRO A 138 -8.94 8.60 -8.21
C PRO A 138 -8.43 7.80 -7.01
N SER A 139 -7.68 6.72 -7.27
CA SER A 139 -7.05 5.93 -6.21
C SER A 139 -6.01 6.72 -5.43
N LEU A 140 -5.22 7.58 -6.09
CA LEU A 140 -4.25 8.44 -5.43
C LEU A 140 -4.92 9.43 -4.46
N ILE A 141 -6.02 10.06 -4.87
CA ILE A 141 -6.79 10.99 -4.03
C ILE A 141 -7.36 10.24 -2.81
N LEU A 142 -7.97 9.08 -3.02
CA LEU A 142 -8.49 8.26 -1.93
C LEU A 142 -7.36 7.85 -0.96
N ASN A 143 -6.23 7.38 -1.47
CA ASN A 143 -5.10 6.98 -0.66
C ASN A 143 -4.46 8.16 0.09
N ALA A 144 -4.50 9.38 -0.45
CA ALA A 144 -4.05 10.58 0.25
C ALA A 144 -4.93 10.90 1.48
N LEU A 145 -6.24 10.72 1.38
CA LEU A 145 -7.17 10.87 2.52
C LEU A 145 -6.94 9.76 3.55
N LEU A 146 -6.82 8.52 3.11
CA LEU A 146 -6.60 7.36 3.99
C LEU A 146 -5.20 7.37 4.65
N PHE A 147 -4.22 8.02 4.02
CA PHE A 147 -2.86 8.12 4.56
C PHE A 147 -2.83 8.70 5.97
N ILE A 148 -3.63 9.73 6.25
CA ILE A 148 -3.69 10.36 7.58
C ILE A 148 -4.09 9.33 8.65
N ILE A 149 -5.09 8.52 8.36
CA ILE A 149 -5.59 7.47 9.27
C ILE A 149 -4.51 6.42 9.49
N VAL A 150 -3.92 5.91 8.40
CA VAL A 150 -2.87 4.88 8.47
C VAL A 150 -1.62 5.39 9.19
N PHE A 151 -1.26 6.66 8.99
CA PHE A 151 -0.14 7.30 9.68
C PHE A 151 -0.36 7.36 11.20
N ILE A 152 -1.55 7.77 11.66
CA ILE A 152 -1.91 7.81 13.09
C ILE A 152 -1.85 6.39 13.69
N ILE A 153 -2.41 5.40 13.02
CA ILE A 153 -2.36 3.99 13.43
C ILE A 153 -0.91 3.52 13.59
N THR A 154 -0.05 3.84 12.63
CA THR A 154 1.36 3.44 12.65
C THR A 154 2.11 4.08 13.82
N LEU A 155 1.88 5.37 14.08
CA LEU A 155 2.50 6.07 15.22
C LEU A 155 2.07 5.49 16.56
N GLN A 156 0.79 5.19 16.75
CA GLN A 156 0.28 4.55 17.96
C GLN A 156 0.91 3.17 18.17
N THR A 157 0.97 2.37 17.10
CA THR A 157 1.60 1.04 17.13
C THR A 157 3.08 1.11 17.50
N SER A 158 3.81 2.09 16.97
CA SER A 158 5.23 2.33 17.27
C SER A 158 5.44 2.73 18.73
N LYS A 159 4.60 3.60 19.29
CA LYS A 159 4.66 4.02 20.70
C LYS A 159 4.42 2.85 21.64
N VAL A 160 3.40 2.04 21.39
CA VAL A 160 3.10 0.85 22.20
C VAL A 160 4.27 -0.10 22.22
N ARG A 161 4.91 -0.35 21.07
CA ARG A 161 6.08 -1.23 20.99
C ARG A 161 7.27 -0.69 21.80
N LYS A 162 7.56 0.62 21.72
CA LYS A 162 8.65 1.24 22.48
C LYS A 162 8.42 1.12 24.00
N ASN A 163 7.16 1.15 24.44
CA ASN A 163 6.82 1.00 25.86
C ASN A 163 6.88 -0.45 26.35
N LEU A 164 6.77 -1.44 25.46
CA LEU A 164 6.84 -2.86 25.79
C LEU A 164 8.27 -3.45 25.74
N LEU A 165 9.21 -2.74 25.12
CA LEU A 165 10.61 -3.16 25.10
C LEU A 165 11.32 -2.59 26.32
N PRO A 166 12.04 -3.43 27.13
CA PRO A 166 12.84 -2.92 28.24
C PRO A 166 13.90 -1.95 27.71
N LYS A 167 14.05 -0.83 28.39
CA LYS A 167 15.16 0.11 28.16
C LYS A 167 16.44 -0.57 28.65
N HIS A 168 17.22 -1.10 27.74
CA HIS A 168 18.63 -1.45 27.97
C HIS A 168 19.50 -0.24 27.69
#